data_e0a35e7b8951b6c5be4e716f84a8005e
#
_entry.id   e0a35e7b8951b6c5be4e716f84a8005e
#
_cell.length_a   1.000
_cell.length_b   1.000
_cell.length_c   1.000
_cell.angle_alpha   90.00
_cell.angle_beta   90.00
_cell.angle_gamma   90.00
#
_symmetry.space_group_name_H-M   'P 1'
#
loop_
_entity.id
_entity.type
_entity.pdbx_description
1 polymer ?
#
loop_
_entity_poly.entity_id
_entity_poly.type
_entity_poly.pdbx_seq_one_letter_code
_entity_poly.pdbx_strand_id
1 'polypeptide(L)'
;MSTIDVPAGFASSPFQRLLRLVTSQQKLWTVLKSAVQIFAIRILGAGLTYASMILLARWLGAHDFGIYAYVLVIVTLLGIAFSFGFNSSGVRFVASYLARNRLRRLSGFLRFSHKVVAALALLGALAGAGLVFALKDIIEPYYVAPMLVGLLCVPVWALLNQMEATARAFGLVNVAYVPGYILRPLLMIVFVGGLVTFGGTADAVTGLWALVGACTVAALGQGLVIWRRIRKPRSAARPAVHARHWFAVSLGFQIGRAHV
;
A
#
# COMPACT_ATOMS: atom_id res chain seq x y z
N MET A 1 32.18 -54.11 0.24
CA MET A 1 31.97 -54.07 1.72
C MET A 1 33.09 -53.25 2.31
N SER A 2 32.90 -52.01 2.53
CA SER A 2 33.67 -51.19 3.51
C SER A 2 32.89 -49.86 3.64
N THR A 3 32.23 -49.74 4.76
CA THR A 3 31.55 -48.52 5.23
C THR A 3 32.59 -47.44 5.51
N ILE A 4 32.48 -46.33 4.79
CA ILE A 4 33.30 -45.15 5.09
C ILE A 4 32.54 -44.41 6.21
N ASP A 5 33.05 -44.56 7.44
CA ASP A 5 32.70 -43.76 8.61
C ASP A 5 33.08 -42.29 8.33
N VAL A 6 32.10 -41.43 8.22
CA VAL A 6 32.31 -39.98 8.23
C VAL A 6 32.43 -39.55 9.69
N PRO A 7 33.58 -39.01 10.13
CA PRO A 7 33.73 -38.56 11.50
C PRO A 7 32.83 -37.37 11.80
N ALA A 8 31.86 -37.57 12.68
CA ALA A 8 31.12 -36.53 13.39
C ALA A 8 32.09 -35.78 14.30
N GLY A 9 32.47 -34.57 13.94
CA GLY A 9 33.35 -33.78 14.80
C GLY A 9 34.04 -32.59 14.17
N PHE A 10 33.35 -31.81 13.29
CA PHE A 10 33.82 -30.45 13.05
C PHE A 10 33.23 -29.54 14.13
N ALA A 11 33.89 -29.52 15.30
CA ALA A 11 33.71 -28.48 16.28
C ALA A 11 33.94 -27.14 15.62
N SER A 12 32.86 -26.34 15.46
CA SER A 12 32.92 -24.99 14.90
C SER A 12 33.99 -24.20 15.66
N SER A 13 35.04 -23.77 14.98
CA SER A 13 36.12 -23.00 15.58
C SER A 13 35.55 -21.82 16.37
N PRO A 14 36.18 -21.43 17.50
CA PRO A 14 35.72 -20.27 18.30
C PRO A 14 35.55 -18.99 17.43
N PHE A 15 36.35 -18.88 16.39
CA PHE A 15 36.25 -17.84 15.40
C PHE A 15 34.92 -17.86 14.61
N GLN A 16 34.43 -19.05 14.23
CA GLN A 16 33.10 -19.15 13.54
C GLN A 16 31.93 -18.86 14.49
N ARG A 17 32.07 -19.15 15.79
CA ARG A 17 31.09 -18.76 16.82
C ARG A 17 31.07 -17.24 17.00
N LEU A 18 32.24 -16.59 17.07
CA LEU A 18 32.38 -15.13 17.12
C LEU A 18 31.83 -14.46 15.87
N LEU A 19 32.14 -14.97 14.68
CA LEU A 19 31.56 -14.44 13.43
C LEU A 19 30.04 -14.56 13.40
N ARG A 20 29.46 -15.66 13.88
CA ARG A 20 27.99 -15.82 14.00
C ARG A 20 27.39 -14.84 15.01
N LEU A 21 28.03 -14.60 16.12
CA LEU A 21 27.58 -13.64 17.13
C LEU A 21 27.65 -12.20 16.61
N VAL A 22 28.74 -11.81 15.96
CA VAL A 22 28.89 -10.47 15.36
C VAL A 22 27.88 -10.26 14.21
N THR A 23 27.68 -11.26 13.34
CA THR A 23 26.68 -11.18 12.26
C THR A 23 25.25 -11.19 12.77
N SER A 24 24.98 -11.86 13.89
CA SER A 24 23.65 -11.82 14.53
C SER A 24 23.38 -10.46 15.18
N GLN A 25 24.38 -9.86 15.83
CA GLN A 25 24.28 -8.51 16.40
C GLN A 25 24.06 -7.46 15.32
N GLN A 26 24.79 -7.50 14.20
CA GLN A 26 24.59 -6.58 13.09
C GLN A 26 23.19 -6.72 12.46
N LYS A 27 22.69 -7.95 12.32
CA LYS A 27 21.32 -8.21 11.86
C LYS A 27 20.27 -7.67 12.84
N LEU A 28 20.46 -7.87 14.12
CA LEU A 28 19.58 -7.35 15.18
C LEU A 28 19.55 -5.82 15.16
N TRP A 29 20.71 -5.16 15.03
CA TRP A 29 20.78 -3.70 14.90
C TRP A 29 20.05 -3.19 13.66
N THR A 30 20.18 -3.86 12.53
CA THR A 30 19.49 -3.48 11.28
C THR A 30 17.97 -3.62 11.42
N VAL A 31 17.52 -4.72 12.03
CA VAL A 31 16.08 -4.95 12.29
C VAL A 31 15.55 -3.91 13.30
N LEU A 32 16.27 -3.66 14.39
CA LEU A 32 15.89 -2.68 15.40
C LEU A 32 15.80 -1.27 14.80
N LYS A 33 16.81 -0.88 14.01
CA LYS A 33 16.82 0.41 13.30
C LYS A 33 15.61 0.59 12.39
N SER A 34 15.30 -0.46 11.62
CA SER A 34 14.11 -0.46 10.75
C SER A 34 12.81 -0.41 11.55
N ALA A 35 12.72 -1.13 12.66
CA ALA A 35 11.55 -1.11 13.54
C ALA A 35 11.32 0.28 14.17
N VAL A 36 12.37 0.89 14.72
CA VAL A 36 12.33 2.26 15.26
C VAL A 36 11.93 3.27 14.19
N GLN A 37 12.49 3.13 12.98
CA GLN A 37 12.16 4.02 11.86
C GLN A 37 10.68 3.89 11.45
N ILE A 38 10.16 2.66 11.33
CA ILE A 38 8.74 2.42 11.03
C ILE A 38 7.86 3.02 12.14
N PHE A 39 8.22 2.80 13.40
CA PHE A 39 7.49 3.32 14.55
C PHE A 39 7.46 4.85 14.55
N ALA A 40 8.60 5.50 14.33
CA ALA A 40 8.69 6.96 14.24
C ALA A 40 7.82 7.51 13.10
N ILE A 41 7.90 6.93 11.90
CA ILE A 41 7.07 7.35 10.75
C ILE A 41 5.58 7.20 11.08
N ARG A 42 5.18 6.12 11.75
CA ARG A 42 3.78 5.89 12.12
C ARG A 42 3.26 6.87 13.17
N ILE A 43 4.05 7.17 14.20
CA ILE A 43 3.66 8.15 15.23
C ILE A 43 3.55 9.55 14.61
N LEU A 44 4.58 10.00 13.89
CA LEU A 44 4.53 11.28 13.19
C LEU A 44 3.38 11.35 12.20
N GLY A 45 3.17 10.28 11.45
CA GLY A 45 2.07 10.17 10.49
C GLY A 45 0.70 10.18 11.15
N ALA A 46 0.53 9.52 12.29
CA ALA A 46 -0.71 9.55 13.06
C ALA A 46 -1.02 10.96 13.57
N GLY A 47 -0.02 11.64 14.14
CA GLY A 47 -0.15 13.04 14.58
C GLY A 47 -0.50 13.97 13.42
N LEU A 48 0.17 13.82 12.27
CA LEU A 48 -0.10 14.63 11.09
C LEU A 48 -1.48 14.34 10.48
N THR A 49 -1.90 13.07 10.46
CA THR A 49 -3.27 12.69 10.02
C THR A 49 -4.32 13.30 10.95
N TYR A 50 -4.11 13.24 12.26
CA TYR A 50 -5.01 13.85 13.23
C TYR A 50 -5.07 15.38 13.05
N ALA A 51 -3.93 16.04 12.90
CA ALA A 51 -3.87 17.47 12.63
C ALA A 51 -4.58 17.84 11.32
N SER A 52 -4.40 17.05 10.25
CA SER A 52 -5.10 17.26 8.99
C SER A 52 -6.62 17.14 9.13
N MET A 53 -7.10 16.16 9.90
CA MET A 53 -8.54 15.99 10.15
C MET A 53 -9.14 17.17 10.93
N ILE A 54 -8.43 17.69 11.95
CA ILE A 54 -8.88 18.88 12.70
C ILE A 54 -8.95 20.11 11.78
N LEU A 55 -7.92 20.33 10.96
CA LEU A 55 -7.91 21.46 10.04
C LEU A 55 -9.02 21.34 8.99
N LEU A 56 -9.23 20.15 8.41
CA LEU A 56 -10.31 19.91 7.47
C LEU A 56 -11.68 20.16 8.14
N ALA A 57 -11.89 19.65 9.35
CA ALA A 57 -13.14 19.88 10.09
C ALA A 57 -13.43 21.37 10.32
N ARG A 58 -12.38 22.17 10.57
CA ARG A 58 -12.51 23.63 10.73
C ARG A 58 -12.79 24.34 9.41
N TRP A 59 -12.18 23.91 8.31
CA TRP A 59 -12.33 24.56 7.01
C TRP A 59 -13.61 24.17 6.28
N LEU A 60 -14.03 22.91 6.36
CA LEU A 60 -15.24 22.40 5.73
C LEU A 60 -16.50 22.67 6.57
N GLY A 61 -16.37 22.84 7.90
CA GLY A 61 -17.51 22.84 8.82
C GLY A 61 -18.02 21.44 9.14
N ALA A 62 -18.87 21.35 10.17
CA ALA A 62 -19.30 20.06 10.74
C ALA A 62 -20.07 19.17 9.74
N HIS A 63 -20.96 19.79 8.92
CA HIS A 63 -21.80 19.06 7.97
C HIS A 63 -20.96 18.44 6.85
N ASP A 64 -20.20 19.26 6.12
CA ASP A 64 -19.39 18.80 4.99
C ASP A 64 -18.24 17.88 5.40
N PHE A 65 -17.65 18.14 6.58
CA PHE A 65 -16.67 17.22 7.14
C PHE A 65 -17.28 15.85 7.46
N GLY A 66 -18.53 15.81 7.95
CA GLY A 66 -19.26 14.57 8.17
C GLY A 66 -19.45 13.75 6.89
N ILE A 67 -19.85 14.42 5.79
CA ILE A 67 -19.99 13.80 4.47
C ILE A 67 -18.64 13.29 3.96
N TYR A 68 -17.58 14.12 4.05
CA TYR A 68 -16.22 13.75 3.68
C TYR A 68 -15.74 12.51 4.45
N ALA A 69 -15.91 12.50 5.78
CA ALA A 69 -15.49 11.39 6.63
C ALA A 69 -16.24 10.09 6.30
N TYR A 70 -17.55 10.18 6.06
CA TYR A 70 -18.36 9.04 5.65
C TYR A 70 -17.87 8.44 4.32
N VAL A 71 -17.67 9.27 3.30
CA VAL A 71 -17.17 8.81 2.00
C VAL A 71 -15.75 8.27 2.11
N LEU A 72 -14.88 8.86 2.95
CA LEU A 72 -13.52 8.37 3.20
C LEU A 72 -13.52 6.94 3.77
N VAL A 73 -14.46 6.62 4.67
CA VAL A 73 -14.61 5.26 5.20
C VAL A 73 -14.97 4.29 4.07
N ILE A 74 -15.93 4.65 3.21
CA ILE A 74 -16.32 3.82 2.05
C ILE A 74 -15.12 3.59 1.11
N VAL A 75 -14.39 4.65 0.75
CA VAL A 75 -13.20 4.57 -0.09
C VAL A 75 -12.15 3.62 0.51
N THR A 76 -11.92 3.73 1.81
CA THR A 76 -10.95 2.89 2.52
C THR A 76 -11.37 1.43 2.52
N LEU A 77 -12.63 1.13 2.83
CA LEU A 77 -13.17 -0.23 2.83
C LEU A 77 -13.13 -0.87 1.44
N LEU A 78 -13.58 -0.14 0.41
CA LEU A 78 -13.53 -0.61 -0.97
C LEU A 78 -12.09 -0.80 -1.45
N GLY A 79 -11.18 0.13 -1.13
CA GLY A 79 -9.77 0.01 -1.48
C GLY A 79 -9.09 -1.21 -0.87
N ILE A 80 -9.45 -1.59 0.36
CA ILE A 80 -8.99 -2.83 1.00
C ILE A 80 -9.65 -4.04 0.34
N ALA A 81 -10.95 -4.01 0.13
CA ALA A 81 -11.70 -5.11 -0.47
C ALA A 81 -11.17 -5.45 -1.88
N PHE A 82 -10.96 -4.46 -2.74
CA PHE A 82 -10.45 -4.66 -4.10
C PHE A 82 -8.95 -4.92 -4.19
N SER A 83 -8.21 -4.88 -3.08
CA SER A 83 -6.83 -5.37 -3.05
C SER A 83 -6.73 -6.89 -3.14
N PHE A 84 -7.83 -7.63 -2.93
CA PHE A 84 -7.95 -9.10 -3.06
C PHE A 84 -6.80 -9.86 -2.40
N GLY A 85 -6.34 -9.42 -1.23
CA GLY A 85 -5.27 -10.07 -0.48
C GLY A 85 -3.88 -9.99 -1.13
N PHE A 86 -3.73 -9.37 -2.31
CA PHE A 86 -2.43 -9.17 -2.95
C PHE A 86 -1.48 -8.32 -2.10
N ASN A 87 -2.02 -7.50 -1.20
CA ASN A 87 -1.23 -6.75 -0.23
C ASN A 87 -0.47 -7.69 0.74
N SER A 88 -1.12 -8.72 1.26
CA SER A 88 -0.51 -9.69 2.20
C SER A 88 0.28 -10.78 1.49
N SER A 89 -0.29 -11.39 0.44
CA SER A 89 0.37 -12.44 -0.36
C SER A 89 1.58 -11.90 -1.11
N GLY A 90 1.53 -10.62 -1.55
CA GLY A 90 2.60 -9.97 -2.29
C GLY A 90 3.92 -9.94 -1.52
N VAL A 91 3.89 -9.66 -0.23
CA VAL A 91 5.10 -9.67 0.62
C VAL A 91 5.76 -11.05 0.62
N ARG A 92 4.96 -12.13 0.76
CA ARG A 92 5.47 -13.50 0.77
C ARG A 92 6.01 -13.96 -0.58
N PHE A 93 5.27 -13.70 -1.67
CA PHE A 93 5.72 -14.09 -3.02
C PHE A 93 7.00 -13.36 -3.43
N VAL A 94 7.05 -12.05 -3.20
CA VAL A 94 8.24 -11.25 -3.53
C VAL A 94 9.45 -11.72 -2.74
N ALA A 95 9.32 -11.90 -1.42
CA ALA A 95 10.41 -12.41 -0.57
C ALA A 95 10.87 -13.81 -1.00
N SER A 96 9.95 -14.73 -1.31
CA SER A 96 10.27 -16.08 -1.78
C SER A 96 10.98 -16.09 -3.14
N TYR A 97 10.53 -15.25 -4.09
CA TYR A 97 11.15 -15.18 -5.41
C TYR A 97 12.52 -14.51 -5.37
N LEU A 98 12.72 -13.52 -4.51
CA LEU A 98 14.02 -12.90 -4.26
C LEU A 98 15.00 -13.90 -3.62
N ALA A 99 14.59 -14.61 -2.58
CA ALA A 99 15.42 -15.60 -1.90
C ALA A 99 15.85 -16.75 -2.83
N ARG A 100 15.01 -17.13 -3.80
CA ARG A 100 15.28 -18.20 -4.77
C ARG A 100 15.84 -17.69 -6.10
N ASN A 101 16.19 -16.41 -6.22
CA ASN A 101 16.69 -15.73 -7.43
C ASN A 101 15.81 -15.97 -8.69
N ARG A 102 14.47 -16.08 -8.50
CA ARG A 102 13.51 -16.33 -9.60
C ARG A 102 12.99 -15.03 -10.19
N LEU A 103 13.86 -14.21 -10.77
CA LEU A 103 13.55 -12.87 -11.26
C LEU A 103 12.45 -12.83 -12.34
N ARG A 104 12.33 -13.88 -13.18
CA ARG A 104 11.25 -13.98 -14.19
C ARG A 104 9.86 -14.06 -13.55
N ARG A 105 9.70 -14.87 -12.49
CA ARG A 105 8.43 -15.01 -11.75
C ARG A 105 8.14 -13.75 -10.94
N LEU A 106 9.16 -13.14 -10.34
CA LEU A 106 9.05 -11.88 -9.63
C LEU A 106 8.50 -10.76 -10.53
N SER A 107 9.11 -10.58 -11.70
CA SER A 107 8.67 -9.56 -12.66
C SER A 107 7.26 -9.83 -13.19
N GLY A 108 6.91 -11.10 -13.42
CA GLY A 108 5.57 -11.51 -13.80
C GLY A 108 4.53 -11.21 -12.71
N PHE A 109 4.82 -11.60 -11.46
CA PHE A 109 3.95 -11.35 -10.31
C PHE A 109 3.70 -9.86 -10.08
N LEU A 110 4.75 -9.02 -10.10
CA LEU A 110 4.61 -7.57 -9.90
C LEU A 110 3.72 -6.92 -10.97
N ARG A 111 3.92 -7.27 -12.24
CA ARG A 111 3.07 -6.74 -13.33
C ARG A 111 1.64 -7.23 -13.23
N PHE A 112 1.44 -8.51 -12.93
CA PHE A 112 0.13 -9.13 -12.80
C PHE A 112 -0.65 -8.54 -11.62
N SER A 113 -0.06 -8.50 -10.43
CA SER A 113 -0.74 -8.01 -9.22
C SER A 113 -1.18 -6.55 -9.34
N HIS A 114 -0.31 -5.65 -9.85
CA HIS A 114 -0.70 -4.26 -10.06
C HIS A 114 -1.81 -4.10 -11.10
N LYS A 115 -1.77 -4.86 -12.22
CA LYS A 115 -2.82 -4.81 -13.24
C LYS A 115 -4.16 -5.34 -12.71
N VAL A 116 -4.14 -6.46 -11.99
CA VAL A 116 -5.36 -7.07 -11.43
C VAL A 116 -5.98 -6.16 -10.38
N VAL A 117 -5.19 -5.63 -9.44
CA VAL A 117 -5.71 -4.70 -8.42
C VAL A 117 -6.28 -3.44 -9.07
N ALA A 118 -5.59 -2.85 -10.06
CA ALA A 118 -6.09 -1.69 -10.78
C ALA A 118 -7.40 -1.98 -11.52
N ALA A 119 -7.48 -3.11 -12.24
CA ALA A 119 -8.67 -3.49 -12.98
C ALA A 119 -9.87 -3.77 -12.06
N LEU A 120 -9.66 -4.53 -10.99
CA LEU A 120 -10.73 -4.85 -10.03
C LEU A 120 -11.21 -3.61 -9.27
N ALA A 121 -10.30 -2.74 -8.85
CA ALA A 121 -10.67 -1.49 -8.19
C ALA A 121 -11.39 -0.52 -9.14
N LEU A 122 -11.00 -0.46 -10.42
CA LEU A 122 -11.69 0.34 -11.43
C LEU A 122 -13.09 -0.22 -11.70
N LEU A 123 -13.23 -1.54 -11.90
CA LEU A 123 -14.53 -2.18 -12.09
C LEU A 123 -15.43 -1.97 -10.87
N GLY A 124 -14.88 -2.08 -9.65
CA GLY A 124 -15.60 -1.81 -8.42
C GLY A 124 -16.04 -0.34 -8.29
N ALA A 125 -15.19 0.60 -8.68
CA ALA A 125 -15.54 2.02 -8.71
C ALA A 125 -16.65 2.32 -9.74
N LEU A 126 -16.58 1.72 -10.93
CA LEU A 126 -17.62 1.86 -11.97
C LEU A 126 -18.96 1.23 -11.52
N ALA A 127 -18.91 0.03 -10.93
CA ALA A 127 -20.10 -0.61 -10.37
C ALA A 127 -20.71 0.22 -9.22
N GLY A 128 -19.87 0.77 -8.34
CA GLY A 128 -20.29 1.68 -7.28
C GLY A 128 -20.92 2.95 -7.82
N ALA A 129 -20.34 3.55 -8.86
CA ALA A 129 -20.92 4.72 -9.53
C ALA A 129 -22.28 4.39 -10.16
N GLY A 130 -22.39 3.25 -10.86
CA GLY A 130 -23.66 2.76 -11.40
C GLY A 130 -24.72 2.57 -10.30
N LEU A 131 -24.33 2.03 -9.14
CA LEU A 131 -25.22 1.88 -7.99
C LEU A 131 -25.68 3.23 -7.42
N VAL A 132 -24.78 4.21 -7.28
CA VAL A 132 -25.12 5.57 -6.83
C VAL A 132 -26.11 6.21 -7.81
N PHE A 133 -25.91 6.08 -9.12
CA PHE A 133 -26.86 6.58 -10.12
C PHE A 133 -28.21 5.86 -10.06
N ALA A 134 -28.23 4.54 -9.85
CA ALA A 134 -29.49 3.78 -9.74
C ALA A 134 -30.28 4.15 -8.47
N LEU A 135 -29.59 4.54 -7.41
CA LEU A 135 -30.20 4.90 -6.12
C LEU A 135 -30.31 6.41 -5.89
N LYS A 136 -30.04 7.25 -6.91
CA LYS A 136 -30.00 8.71 -6.77
C LYS A 136 -31.30 9.33 -6.24
N ASP A 137 -32.46 8.69 -6.49
CA ASP A 137 -33.78 9.16 -6.06
C ASP A 137 -34.09 8.73 -4.61
N ILE A 138 -33.28 7.84 -4.03
CA ILE A 138 -33.39 7.35 -2.64
C ILE A 138 -32.31 8.03 -1.76
N ILE A 139 -31.14 8.31 -2.34
CA ILE A 139 -30.00 8.93 -1.64
C ILE A 139 -30.23 10.44 -1.63
N GLU A 140 -30.04 11.07 -0.47
CA GLU A 140 -30.08 12.52 -0.35
C GLU A 140 -29.13 13.19 -1.35
N PRO A 141 -29.59 14.22 -2.11
CA PRO A 141 -28.85 14.79 -3.22
C PRO A 141 -27.43 15.27 -2.88
N TYR A 142 -27.22 15.72 -1.64
CA TYR A 142 -25.90 16.19 -1.19
C TYR A 142 -24.85 15.10 -1.01
N TYR A 143 -25.23 13.80 -0.97
CA TYR A 143 -24.28 12.69 -0.96
C TYR A 143 -23.85 12.22 -2.35
N VAL A 144 -24.63 12.47 -3.40
CA VAL A 144 -24.39 11.90 -4.73
C VAL A 144 -23.04 12.36 -5.32
N ALA A 145 -22.80 13.67 -5.35
CA ALA A 145 -21.54 14.21 -5.87
C ALA A 145 -20.32 13.78 -5.05
N PRO A 146 -20.31 13.87 -3.70
CA PRO A 146 -19.22 13.37 -2.86
C PRO A 146 -18.93 11.88 -3.06
N MET A 147 -19.96 11.02 -3.15
CA MET A 147 -19.78 9.59 -3.38
C MET A 147 -19.12 9.31 -4.73
N LEU A 148 -19.54 9.97 -5.80
CA LEU A 148 -18.93 9.79 -7.13
C LEU A 148 -17.45 10.21 -7.14
N VAL A 149 -17.11 11.34 -6.53
CA VAL A 149 -15.71 11.77 -6.41
C VAL A 149 -14.91 10.81 -5.53
N GLY A 150 -15.49 10.33 -4.42
CA GLY A 150 -14.86 9.32 -3.56
C GLY A 150 -14.58 8.02 -4.31
N LEU A 151 -15.50 7.54 -5.14
CA LEU A 151 -15.30 6.34 -5.94
C LEU A 151 -14.15 6.47 -6.95
N LEU A 152 -13.85 7.67 -7.47
CA LEU A 152 -12.65 7.90 -8.28
C LEU A 152 -11.35 7.70 -7.48
N CYS A 153 -11.39 7.90 -6.16
CA CYS A 153 -10.22 7.66 -5.31
C CYS A 153 -9.92 6.17 -5.10
N VAL A 154 -10.93 5.27 -5.19
CA VAL A 154 -10.79 3.84 -4.89
C VAL A 154 -9.67 3.16 -5.68
N PRO A 155 -9.54 3.29 -7.02
CA PRO A 155 -8.46 2.69 -7.78
C PRO A 155 -7.08 3.19 -7.36
N VAL A 156 -6.96 4.49 -7.11
CA VAL A 156 -5.69 5.10 -6.68
C VAL A 156 -5.31 4.63 -5.29
N TRP A 157 -6.28 4.54 -4.38
CA TRP A 157 -6.09 4.03 -3.02
C TRP A 157 -5.65 2.56 -3.00
N ALA A 158 -6.31 1.71 -3.79
CA ALA A 158 -5.95 0.30 -3.93
C ALA A 158 -4.53 0.13 -4.49
N LEU A 159 -4.15 0.94 -5.49
CA LEU A 159 -2.79 0.94 -6.04
C LEU A 159 -1.75 1.41 -5.03
N LEU A 160 -2.03 2.44 -4.22
CA LEU A 160 -1.16 2.88 -3.13
C LEU A 160 -0.89 1.74 -2.14
N ASN A 161 -1.94 1.05 -1.69
CA ASN A 161 -1.81 -0.11 -0.80
C ASN A 161 -0.96 -1.22 -1.41
N GLN A 162 -1.13 -1.50 -2.70
CA GLN A 162 -0.34 -2.50 -3.43
C GLN A 162 1.13 -2.09 -3.59
N MET A 163 1.40 -0.81 -3.84
CA MET A 163 2.76 -0.26 -3.91
C MET A 163 3.44 -0.26 -2.55
N GLU A 164 2.71 0.05 -1.47
CA GLU A 164 3.20 -0.05 -0.10
C GLU A 164 3.65 -1.50 0.20
N ALA A 165 2.82 -2.50 -0.10
CA ALA A 165 3.16 -3.90 0.09
C ALA A 165 4.39 -4.31 -0.72
N THR A 166 4.48 -3.86 -1.97
CA THR A 166 5.65 -4.09 -2.83
C THR A 166 6.90 -3.48 -2.21
N ALA A 167 6.86 -2.23 -1.77
CA ALA A 167 8.00 -1.55 -1.16
C ALA A 167 8.45 -2.24 0.14
N ARG A 168 7.50 -2.69 0.98
CA ARG A 168 7.79 -3.48 2.19
C ARG A 168 8.51 -4.77 1.87
N ALA A 169 8.06 -5.49 0.85
CA ALA A 169 8.67 -6.75 0.43
C ALA A 169 10.13 -6.60 -0.05
N PHE A 170 10.48 -5.43 -0.58
CA PHE A 170 11.85 -5.07 -0.95
C PHE A 170 12.66 -4.42 0.18
N GLY A 171 12.11 -4.30 1.38
CA GLY A 171 12.77 -3.65 2.53
C GLY A 171 12.91 -2.13 2.39
N LEU A 172 12.17 -1.50 1.48
CA LEU A 172 12.21 -0.06 1.24
C LEU A 172 11.27 0.67 2.20
N VAL A 173 11.65 0.76 3.48
CA VAL A 173 10.82 1.27 4.58
C VAL A 173 10.26 2.67 4.27
N ASN A 174 11.11 3.63 3.89
CA ASN A 174 10.66 5.00 3.60
C ASN A 174 9.68 5.05 2.42
N VAL A 175 9.98 4.30 1.35
CA VAL A 175 9.11 4.25 0.16
C VAL A 175 7.78 3.61 0.48
N ALA A 176 7.75 2.65 1.43
CA ALA A 176 6.51 2.02 1.85
C ALA A 176 5.62 2.97 2.66
N TYR A 177 6.17 3.62 3.67
CA TYR A 177 5.34 4.29 4.69
C TYR A 177 5.22 5.81 4.52
N VAL A 178 6.26 6.51 4.03
CA VAL A 178 6.23 7.99 3.92
C VAL A 178 5.08 8.49 3.03
N PRO A 179 4.78 7.90 1.85
CA PRO A 179 3.71 8.42 1.00
C PRO A 179 2.33 8.37 1.67
N GLY A 180 1.99 7.27 2.33
CA GLY A 180 0.68 7.11 2.98
C GLY A 180 0.54 7.86 4.31
N TYR A 181 1.59 7.87 5.13
CA TYR A 181 1.53 8.38 6.50
C TYR A 181 1.94 9.86 6.63
N ILE A 182 2.81 10.36 5.75
CA ILE A 182 3.32 11.74 5.84
C ILE A 182 2.88 12.58 4.64
N LEU A 183 3.16 12.12 3.42
CA LEU A 183 2.94 12.93 2.22
C LEU A 183 1.45 13.21 1.98
N ARG A 184 0.59 12.19 2.10
CA ARG A 184 -0.86 12.32 1.89
C ARG A 184 -1.50 13.34 2.85
N PRO A 185 -1.34 13.26 4.20
CA PRO A 185 -1.92 14.24 5.11
C PRO A 185 -1.37 15.66 4.87
N LEU A 186 -0.08 15.80 4.56
CA LEU A 186 0.52 17.10 4.20
C LEU A 186 -0.12 17.68 2.95
N LEU A 187 -0.28 16.89 1.89
CA LEU A 187 -0.91 17.35 0.65
C LEU A 187 -2.38 17.72 0.87
N MET A 188 -3.09 17.02 1.76
CA MET A 188 -4.45 17.39 2.15
C MET A 188 -4.49 18.80 2.76
N ILE A 189 -3.60 19.08 3.71
CA ILE A 189 -3.49 20.42 4.32
C ILE A 189 -3.15 21.47 3.26
N VAL A 190 -2.20 21.19 2.38
CA VAL A 190 -1.76 22.13 1.33
C VAL A 190 -2.87 22.40 0.33
N PHE A 191 -3.60 21.37 -0.13
CA PHE A 191 -4.63 21.54 -1.15
C PHE A 191 -5.86 22.26 -0.61
N VAL A 192 -6.41 21.82 0.53
CA VAL A 192 -7.58 22.47 1.12
C VAL A 192 -7.23 23.81 1.73
N GLY A 193 -6.12 23.89 2.48
CA GLY A 193 -5.65 25.15 3.07
C GLY A 193 -5.28 26.19 2.02
N GLY A 194 -4.64 25.75 0.93
CA GLY A 194 -4.38 26.62 -0.22
C GLY A 194 -5.66 27.21 -0.81
N LEU A 195 -6.67 26.35 -1.09
CA LEU A 195 -7.93 26.80 -1.61
C LEU A 195 -8.60 27.85 -0.72
N VAL A 196 -8.67 27.59 0.58
CA VAL A 196 -9.29 28.50 1.56
C VAL A 196 -8.54 29.84 1.63
N THR A 197 -7.21 29.82 1.60
CA THR A 197 -6.38 31.03 1.64
C THR A 197 -6.55 31.91 0.37
N PHE A 198 -6.87 31.31 -0.77
CA PHE A 198 -7.17 32.03 -2.00
C PHE A 198 -8.66 32.42 -2.14
N GLY A 199 -9.44 32.34 -1.07
CA GLY A 199 -10.83 32.79 -1.02
C GLY A 199 -11.83 31.78 -1.58
N GLY A 200 -11.44 30.53 -1.81
CA GLY A 200 -12.33 29.46 -2.23
C GLY A 200 -13.18 28.95 -1.06
N THR A 201 -14.40 28.49 -1.37
CA THR A 201 -15.23 27.75 -0.39
C THR A 201 -14.80 26.30 -0.32
N ALA A 202 -14.60 25.78 0.88
CA ALA A 202 -14.28 24.39 1.09
C ALA A 202 -15.55 23.61 1.49
N ASP A 203 -15.99 22.72 0.63
CA ASP A 203 -17.10 21.80 0.85
C ASP A 203 -16.61 20.33 0.84
N ALA A 204 -17.52 19.38 1.05
CA ALA A 204 -17.22 17.95 1.04
C ALA A 204 -16.60 17.49 -0.30
N VAL A 205 -17.10 18.00 -1.42
CA VAL A 205 -16.63 17.65 -2.77
C VAL A 205 -15.19 18.13 -2.96
N THR A 206 -14.90 19.35 -2.56
CA THR A 206 -13.55 19.93 -2.60
C THR A 206 -12.56 19.12 -1.74
N GLY A 207 -12.96 18.74 -0.51
CA GLY A 207 -12.16 17.88 0.34
C GLY A 207 -11.85 16.52 -0.30
N LEU A 208 -12.80 15.94 -1.02
CA LEU A 208 -12.61 14.68 -1.74
C LEU A 208 -11.74 14.83 -2.98
N TRP A 209 -11.85 15.92 -3.74
CA TRP A 209 -10.93 16.21 -4.84
C TRP A 209 -9.48 16.40 -4.33
N ALA A 210 -9.32 17.08 -3.21
CA ALA A 210 -8.01 17.18 -2.55
C ALA A 210 -7.48 15.81 -2.15
N LEU A 211 -8.33 14.89 -1.68
CA LEU A 211 -7.97 13.51 -1.37
C LEU A 211 -7.51 12.75 -2.62
N VAL A 212 -8.27 12.82 -3.72
CA VAL A 212 -7.91 12.21 -5.00
C VAL A 212 -6.55 12.75 -5.49
N GLY A 213 -6.37 14.07 -5.44
CA GLY A 213 -5.10 14.72 -5.81
C GLY A 213 -3.94 14.26 -4.93
N ALA A 214 -4.11 14.28 -3.60
CA ALA A 214 -3.09 13.84 -2.64
C ALA A 214 -2.70 12.37 -2.85
N CYS A 215 -3.68 11.48 -3.02
CA CYS A 215 -3.45 10.07 -3.31
C CYS A 215 -2.75 9.87 -4.66
N THR A 216 -3.13 10.62 -5.70
CA THR A 216 -2.52 10.52 -7.02
C THR A 216 -1.07 10.97 -7.00
N VAL A 217 -0.75 12.10 -6.38
CA VAL A 217 0.63 12.59 -6.24
C VAL A 217 1.47 11.58 -5.43
N ALA A 218 0.92 11.06 -4.33
CA ALA A 218 1.60 10.05 -3.53
C ALA A 218 1.85 8.75 -4.33
N ALA A 219 0.86 8.28 -5.11
CA ALA A 219 0.97 7.08 -5.94
C ALA A 219 2.01 7.26 -7.06
N LEU A 220 2.00 8.40 -7.74
CA LEU A 220 2.98 8.71 -8.79
C LEU A 220 4.41 8.78 -8.22
N GLY A 221 4.59 9.48 -7.11
CA GLY A 221 5.89 9.58 -6.43
C GLY A 221 6.40 8.22 -5.97
N GLN A 222 5.55 7.44 -5.28
CA GLN A 222 5.89 6.10 -4.82
C GLN A 222 6.18 5.15 -6.00
N GLY A 223 5.34 5.17 -7.02
CA GLY A 223 5.48 4.36 -8.23
C GLY A 223 6.79 4.66 -8.97
N LEU A 224 7.14 5.95 -9.11
CA LEU A 224 8.39 6.37 -9.74
C LEU A 224 9.62 5.86 -8.98
N VAL A 225 9.62 5.98 -7.65
CA VAL A 225 10.73 5.51 -6.81
C VAL A 225 10.85 3.99 -6.88
N ILE A 226 9.72 3.26 -6.78
CA ILE A 226 9.69 1.79 -6.92
C ILE A 226 10.21 1.40 -8.31
N TRP A 227 9.73 2.04 -9.37
CA TRP A 227 10.16 1.75 -10.74
C TRP A 227 11.67 1.94 -10.92
N ARG A 228 12.24 3.05 -10.43
CA ARG A 228 13.68 3.33 -10.50
C ARG A 228 14.50 2.32 -9.71
N ARG A 229 14.06 1.94 -8.50
CA ARG A 229 14.78 1.02 -7.61
C ARG A 229 14.71 -0.43 -8.06
N ILE A 230 13.58 -0.85 -8.66
CA ILE A 230 13.32 -2.25 -9.03
C ILE A 230 13.53 -2.49 -10.54
N ARG A 231 13.97 -1.50 -11.29
CA ARG A 231 14.16 -1.60 -12.74
C ARG A 231 15.14 -2.72 -13.14
N LYS A 232 16.28 -2.84 -12.48
CA LYS A 232 17.32 -3.84 -12.79
C LYS A 232 16.81 -5.29 -12.68
N PRO A 233 16.17 -5.73 -11.58
CA PRO A 233 15.61 -7.07 -11.49
C PRO A 233 14.45 -7.33 -12.47
N ARG A 234 13.74 -6.27 -12.89
CA ARG A 234 12.55 -6.36 -13.74
C ARG A 234 12.87 -6.44 -15.23
N SER A 235 13.99 -5.87 -15.65
CA SER A 235 14.39 -5.78 -17.06
C SER A 235 15.06 -7.06 -17.59
N ALA A 236 15.67 -7.85 -16.72
CA ALA A 236 16.59 -8.93 -17.12
C ALA A 236 15.90 -10.22 -17.60
N ALA A 237 14.56 -10.36 -17.53
CA ALA A 237 13.89 -11.61 -17.87
C ALA A 237 12.47 -11.43 -18.42
N ARG A 238 12.12 -12.19 -19.46
CA ARG A 238 10.73 -12.29 -19.94
C ARG A 238 9.83 -12.78 -18.80
N PRO A 239 8.69 -12.11 -18.50
CA PRO A 239 7.83 -12.44 -17.36
C PRO A 239 7.19 -13.81 -17.53
N ALA A 240 7.30 -14.66 -16.51
CA ALA A 240 6.55 -15.91 -16.43
C ALA A 240 5.28 -15.66 -15.58
N VAL A 241 4.11 -15.86 -16.16
CA VAL A 241 2.82 -15.60 -15.51
C VAL A 241 2.18 -16.91 -15.06
N HIS A 242 1.86 -16.99 -13.75
CA HIS A 242 1.15 -18.12 -13.14
C HIS A 242 -0.15 -17.60 -12.49
N ALA A 243 -0.98 -16.94 -13.29
CA ALA A 243 -2.15 -16.16 -12.85
C ALA A 243 -3.09 -16.92 -11.91
N ARG A 244 -3.50 -18.15 -12.28
CA ARG A 244 -4.42 -18.97 -11.48
C ARG A 244 -3.89 -19.24 -10.06
N HIS A 245 -2.62 -19.62 -9.95
CA HIS A 245 -1.98 -19.90 -8.66
C HIS A 245 -1.90 -18.64 -7.79
N TRP A 246 -1.46 -17.52 -8.37
CA TRP A 246 -1.34 -16.26 -7.62
C TRP A 246 -2.69 -15.74 -7.15
N PHE A 247 -3.72 -15.83 -8.00
CA PHE A 247 -5.06 -15.39 -7.65
C PHE A 247 -5.68 -16.26 -6.55
N ALA A 248 -5.60 -17.59 -6.68
CA ALA A 248 -6.14 -18.53 -5.68
C ALA A 248 -5.51 -18.33 -4.29
N VAL A 249 -4.18 -18.20 -4.23
CA VAL A 249 -3.48 -17.96 -2.96
C VAL A 249 -3.84 -16.59 -2.40
N SER A 250 -3.89 -15.55 -3.22
CA SER A 250 -4.22 -14.19 -2.74
C SER A 250 -5.66 -14.10 -2.21
N LEU A 251 -6.60 -14.77 -2.85
CA LEU A 251 -7.98 -14.86 -2.38
C LEU A 251 -8.07 -15.60 -1.02
N GLY A 252 -7.30 -16.69 -0.86
CA GLY A 252 -7.20 -17.39 0.42
C GLY A 252 -6.71 -16.48 1.57
N PHE A 253 -5.77 -15.57 1.30
CA PHE A 253 -5.33 -14.58 2.27
C PHE A 253 -6.40 -13.52 2.60
N GLN A 254 -7.24 -13.14 1.64
CA GLN A 254 -8.34 -12.21 1.89
C GLN A 254 -9.40 -12.82 2.83
N ILE A 255 -9.66 -14.13 2.70
CA ILE A 255 -10.70 -14.84 3.46
C ILE A 255 -10.15 -15.39 4.80
N GLY A 256 -8.87 -15.18 5.11
CA GLY A 256 -8.24 -15.68 6.33
C GLY A 256 -8.01 -17.21 6.38
N ARG A 257 -8.16 -17.91 5.24
CA ARG A 257 -8.00 -19.37 5.14
C ARG A 257 -6.62 -19.84 4.69
N ALA A 258 -5.67 -18.95 4.46
CA ALA A 258 -4.35 -19.35 4.01
C ALA A 258 -3.43 -19.70 5.19
N HIS A 259 -3.73 -20.79 5.86
CA HIS A 259 -2.75 -21.54 6.63
C HIS A 259 -2.08 -22.55 5.69
N VAL A 260 -0.95 -22.20 5.11
CA VAL A 260 0.03 -23.14 4.54
C VAL A 260 1.41 -22.62 4.84
#